data_011480466ba916e5517d4276f36193f3
#
_entry.id   011480466ba916e5517d4276f36193f3
#
_cell.length_a   1.000
_cell.length_b   1.000
_cell.length_c   1.000
_cell.angle_alpha   90.00
_cell.angle_beta   90.00
_cell.angle_gamma   90.00
#
_symmetry.space_group_name_H-M   'P 1'
#
loop_
_entity.id
_entity.type
_entity.pdbx_description
1 polymer ?
#
loop_
_entity_poly.entity_id
_entity_poly.type
_entity_poly.pdbx_seq_one_letter_code
_entity_poly.pdbx_strand_id
1 'polypeptide(L)'
;MAKDLTQSRLDRQNILNNELAIQEIQQTSVVEAVFFEDRLLMTKEMVASFFEVDIRTIERYISANAEELKQNGYELLRGRELKAFLRCYDEHFGTDIYVGTKTTVLGVFDFRAFLDIAMLLSESEKARAIRQVILDVVIDLINRKTGGGTKYINQRDKDYVHAALQEDNYRRQFTDALKYYVENDRYKYAHFTDMIYVSIFREKAKEYKKILDLKANDKVRDT
;
A
#
# COMPACT_ATOMS: atom_id res chain seq x y z
N MET A 1 9.38 22.73 2.99
CA MET A 1 8.08 22.31 2.43
C MET A 1 8.16 20.84 2.12
N ALA A 2 7.30 20.02 2.71
CA ALA A 2 7.16 18.62 2.31
C ALA A 2 6.70 18.60 0.85
N LYS A 3 7.37 17.80 0.00
CA LYS A 3 6.96 17.62 -1.39
C LYS A 3 5.64 16.85 -1.41
N ASP A 4 4.62 17.43 -2.02
CA ASP A 4 3.32 16.79 -2.21
C ASP A 4 3.33 15.99 -3.52
N LEU A 5 3.55 14.69 -3.41
CA LEU A 5 3.59 13.77 -4.56
C LEU A 5 2.26 13.71 -5.31
N THR A 6 1.14 14.02 -4.64
CA THR A 6 -0.17 14.00 -5.30
C THR A 6 -0.31 15.10 -6.36
N GLN A 7 0.42 16.19 -6.21
CA GLN A 7 0.35 17.37 -7.08
C GLN A 7 1.49 17.46 -8.10
N SER A 8 2.65 16.85 -7.81
CA SER A 8 3.85 17.03 -8.63
C SER A 8 4.12 15.82 -9.53
N ARG A 9 3.71 15.89 -10.79
CA ARG A 9 4.04 14.88 -11.80
C ARG A 9 5.55 14.69 -11.96
N LEU A 10 6.32 15.79 -11.92
CA LEU A 10 7.78 15.74 -12.07
C LEU A 10 8.43 14.94 -10.94
N ASP A 11 8.00 15.16 -9.69
CA ASP A 11 8.57 14.42 -8.55
C ASP A 11 8.19 12.93 -8.63
N ARG A 12 6.95 12.60 -9.01
CA ARG A 12 6.55 11.19 -9.24
C ARG A 12 7.41 10.55 -10.33
N GLN A 13 7.58 11.19 -11.46
CA GLN A 13 8.39 10.67 -12.56
C GLN A 13 9.86 10.48 -12.17
N ASN A 14 10.44 11.40 -11.40
CA ASN A 14 11.81 11.26 -10.89
C ASN A 14 11.96 10.02 -9.96
N ILE A 15 10.96 9.76 -9.13
CA ILE A 15 10.91 8.57 -8.27
C ILE A 15 10.79 7.29 -9.12
N LEU A 16 9.85 7.27 -10.05
CA LEU A 16 9.57 6.12 -10.90
C LEU A 16 10.72 5.79 -11.88
N ASN A 17 11.56 6.77 -12.22
CA ASN A 17 12.76 6.55 -13.02
C ASN A 17 13.95 6.03 -12.19
N ASN A 18 13.84 5.94 -10.88
CA ASN A 18 14.87 5.38 -10.02
C ASN A 18 14.65 3.87 -9.85
N GLU A 19 15.22 3.07 -10.75
CA GLU A 19 15.07 1.61 -10.76
C GLU A 19 15.49 0.95 -9.45
N LEU A 20 16.53 1.46 -8.78
CA LEU A 20 16.96 0.92 -7.49
C LEU A 20 15.92 1.17 -6.39
N ALA A 21 15.27 2.34 -6.39
CA ALA A 21 14.17 2.62 -5.46
C ALA A 21 12.97 1.71 -5.72
N ILE A 22 12.59 1.52 -6.99
CA ILE A 22 11.50 0.62 -7.38
C ILE A 22 11.76 -0.80 -6.93
N GLN A 23 12.97 -1.32 -7.17
CA GLN A 23 13.36 -2.68 -6.76
C GLN A 23 13.33 -2.84 -5.24
N GLU A 24 13.86 -1.88 -4.47
CA GLU A 24 13.85 -1.93 -3.00
C GLU A 24 12.42 -1.91 -2.45
N ILE A 25 11.54 -1.05 -3.00
CA ILE A 25 10.13 -0.99 -2.60
C ILE A 25 9.40 -2.29 -2.98
N GLN A 26 9.66 -2.84 -4.16
CA GLN A 26 9.04 -4.08 -4.63
C GLN A 26 9.41 -5.28 -3.74
N GLN A 27 10.67 -5.38 -3.30
CA GLN A 27 11.13 -6.45 -2.42
C GLN A 27 10.50 -6.39 -1.02
N THR A 28 10.12 -5.21 -0.57
CA THR A 28 9.54 -4.98 0.75
C THR A 28 8.03 -4.98 0.76
N SER A 29 7.39 -4.84 -0.42
CA SER A 29 5.94 -4.76 -0.56
C SER A 29 5.34 -6.12 -0.85
N VAL A 30 4.42 -6.58 0.00
CA VAL A 30 3.58 -7.76 -0.28
C VAL A 30 2.32 -7.28 -0.96
N VAL A 31 2.32 -7.30 -2.29
CA VAL A 31 1.17 -6.94 -3.12
C VAL A 31 0.70 -8.18 -3.84
N GLU A 32 -0.59 -8.48 -3.75
CA GLU A 32 -1.20 -9.53 -4.56
C GLU A 32 -1.13 -9.13 -6.04
N ALA A 33 -0.52 -9.97 -6.85
CA ALA A 33 -0.34 -9.74 -8.28
C ALA A 33 -0.28 -11.07 -9.02
N VAL A 34 -0.62 -11.05 -10.31
CA VAL A 34 -0.48 -12.20 -11.21
C VAL A 34 0.88 -12.14 -11.88
N PHE A 35 1.64 -13.24 -11.81
CA PHE A 35 2.87 -13.36 -12.57
C PHE A 35 2.53 -13.73 -14.02
N PHE A 36 2.82 -12.83 -14.95
CA PHE A 36 2.49 -12.98 -16.37
C PHE A 36 3.63 -12.39 -17.22
N GLU A 37 4.17 -13.18 -18.16
CA GLU A 37 5.26 -12.76 -19.08
C GLU A 37 6.43 -12.07 -18.35
N ASP A 38 6.95 -12.73 -17.29
CA ASP A 38 8.06 -12.24 -16.47
C ASP A 38 7.79 -10.92 -15.71
N ARG A 39 6.52 -10.52 -15.60
CA ARG A 39 6.08 -9.32 -14.88
C ARG A 39 4.98 -9.62 -13.88
N LEU A 40 4.91 -8.83 -12.83
CA LEU A 40 3.81 -8.82 -11.89
C LEU A 40 2.76 -7.83 -12.38
N LEU A 41 1.56 -8.31 -12.68
CA LEU A 41 0.45 -7.49 -13.14
C LEU A 41 -0.72 -7.54 -12.15
N MET A 42 -1.35 -6.41 -11.96
CA MET A 42 -2.51 -6.22 -11.08
C MET A 42 -3.70 -5.68 -11.86
N THR A 43 -4.89 -6.19 -11.56
CA THR A 43 -6.12 -5.61 -12.09
C THR A 43 -6.54 -4.37 -11.30
N LYS A 44 -7.46 -3.55 -11.83
CA LYS A 44 -8.00 -2.39 -11.09
C LYS A 44 -8.73 -2.80 -9.80
N GLU A 45 -9.33 -3.99 -9.79
CA GLU A 45 -9.99 -4.59 -8.62
C GLU A 45 -8.98 -4.88 -7.51
N MET A 46 -7.84 -5.48 -7.88
CA MET A 46 -6.74 -5.76 -6.93
C MET A 46 -6.16 -4.46 -6.36
N VAL A 47 -5.93 -3.47 -7.23
CA VAL A 47 -5.44 -2.14 -6.83
C VAL A 47 -6.44 -1.44 -5.89
N ALA A 48 -7.74 -1.48 -6.22
CA ALA A 48 -8.80 -0.90 -5.40
C ALA A 48 -8.88 -1.59 -4.02
N SER A 49 -8.84 -2.92 -4.02
CA SER A 49 -8.83 -3.72 -2.78
C SER A 49 -7.61 -3.41 -1.92
N PHE A 50 -6.42 -3.34 -2.51
CA PHE A 50 -5.19 -3.03 -1.80
C PHE A 50 -5.25 -1.65 -1.12
N PHE A 51 -5.69 -0.62 -1.84
CA PHE A 51 -5.78 0.74 -1.31
C PHE A 51 -7.05 1.01 -0.49
N GLU A 52 -7.93 0.02 -0.35
CA GLU A 52 -9.20 0.14 0.40
C GLU A 52 -10.08 1.28 -0.10
N VAL A 53 -10.16 1.43 -1.42
CA VAL A 53 -10.99 2.43 -2.09
C VAL A 53 -12.00 1.76 -3.02
N ASP A 54 -13.05 2.49 -3.35
CA ASP A 54 -14.01 2.02 -4.37
C ASP A 54 -13.32 1.93 -5.75
N ILE A 55 -13.68 0.93 -6.53
CA ILE A 55 -13.14 0.72 -7.88
C ILE A 55 -13.34 1.93 -8.79
N ARG A 56 -14.45 2.67 -8.62
CA ARG A 56 -14.72 3.91 -9.34
C ARG A 56 -13.71 5.01 -9.04
N THR A 57 -13.13 4.99 -7.84
CA THR A 57 -12.03 5.90 -7.49
C THR A 57 -10.82 5.60 -8.36
N ILE A 58 -10.43 4.33 -8.48
CA ILE A 58 -9.32 3.94 -9.38
C ILE A 58 -9.63 4.31 -10.83
N GLU A 59 -10.84 4.02 -11.34
CA GLU A 59 -11.27 4.40 -12.69
C GLU A 59 -11.21 5.90 -12.94
N ARG A 60 -11.57 6.72 -11.96
CA ARG A 60 -11.45 8.17 -12.01
C ARG A 60 -9.98 8.62 -12.15
N TYR A 61 -9.08 8.02 -11.37
CA TYR A 61 -7.64 8.33 -11.45
C TYR A 61 -7.02 7.86 -12.77
N ILE A 62 -7.40 6.69 -13.29
CA ILE A 62 -7.00 6.20 -14.62
C ILE A 62 -7.42 7.22 -15.69
N SER A 63 -8.68 7.67 -15.65
CA SER A 63 -9.22 8.61 -16.65
C SER A 63 -8.55 9.98 -16.56
N ALA A 64 -8.30 10.48 -15.36
CA ALA A 64 -7.69 11.78 -15.12
C ALA A 64 -6.19 11.83 -15.44
N ASN A 65 -5.48 10.69 -15.33
CA ASN A 65 -4.02 10.58 -15.46
C ASN A 65 -3.60 9.55 -16.52
N ALA A 66 -4.43 9.33 -17.56
CA ALA A 66 -4.27 8.24 -18.53
C ALA A 66 -2.88 8.22 -19.20
N GLU A 67 -2.36 9.38 -19.63
CA GLU A 67 -1.06 9.48 -20.28
C GLU A 67 0.10 9.17 -19.32
N GLU A 68 0.02 9.64 -18.07
CA GLU A 68 1.03 9.39 -17.05
C GLU A 68 1.08 7.90 -16.67
N LEU A 69 -0.07 7.32 -16.37
CA LEU A 69 -0.18 5.91 -16.02
C LEU A 69 0.27 4.98 -17.14
N LYS A 70 -0.09 5.31 -18.40
CA LYS A 70 0.36 4.55 -19.56
C LYS A 70 1.88 4.59 -19.75
N GLN A 71 2.50 5.73 -19.52
CA GLN A 71 3.97 5.88 -19.54
C GLN A 71 4.65 5.07 -18.43
N ASN A 72 3.95 4.84 -17.32
CA ASN A 72 4.44 4.16 -16.14
C ASN A 72 3.98 2.71 -16.02
N GLY A 73 3.45 2.08 -17.09
CA GLY A 73 3.19 0.64 -17.13
C GLY A 73 1.72 0.23 -16.94
N TYR A 74 0.78 1.17 -17.04
CA TYR A 74 -0.64 0.82 -17.21
C TYR A 74 -0.91 0.47 -18.65
N GLU A 75 -1.46 -0.71 -18.90
CA GLU A 75 -1.74 -1.20 -20.25
C GLU A 75 -3.11 -1.87 -20.36
N LEU A 76 -3.59 -2.02 -21.61
CA LEU A 76 -4.87 -2.64 -21.93
C LEU A 76 -4.63 -3.96 -22.64
N LEU A 77 -4.84 -5.08 -21.95
CA LEU A 77 -4.79 -6.42 -22.54
C LEU A 77 -6.01 -6.69 -23.41
N ARG A 78 -5.79 -7.30 -24.58
CA ARG A 78 -6.83 -7.62 -25.55
C ARG A 78 -6.60 -8.97 -26.21
N GLY A 79 -7.66 -9.55 -26.76
CA GLY A 79 -7.58 -10.72 -27.65
C GLY A 79 -6.83 -11.91 -27.04
N ARG A 80 -5.71 -12.32 -27.65
CA ARG A 80 -4.94 -13.50 -27.25
C ARG A 80 -4.23 -13.30 -25.92
N GLU A 81 -3.65 -12.12 -25.71
CA GLU A 81 -2.92 -11.72 -24.51
C GLU A 81 -3.85 -11.68 -23.29
N LEU A 82 -5.03 -11.07 -23.43
CA LEU A 82 -6.06 -11.11 -22.40
C LEU A 82 -6.45 -12.53 -22.01
N LYS A 83 -6.65 -13.41 -22.99
CA LYS A 83 -7.00 -14.81 -22.70
C LYS A 83 -5.90 -15.55 -21.96
N ALA A 84 -4.63 -15.29 -22.29
CA ALA A 84 -3.50 -15.88 -21.61
C ALA A 84 -3.39 -15.37 -20.18
N PHE A 85 -3.53 -14.07 -19.97
CA PHE A 85 -3.54 -13.47 -18.64
C PHE A 85 -4.66 -14.04 -17.76
N LEU A 86 -5.89 -14.13 -18.28
CA LEU A 86 -7.03 -14.68 -17.53
C LEU A 86 -6.79 -16.13 -17.08
N ARG A 87 -6.11 -16.95 -17.87
CA ARG A 87 -5.73 -18.31 -17.45
C ARG A 87 -4.77 -18.29 -16.27
N CYS A 88 -3.71 -17.47 -16.33
CA CYS A 88 -2.79 -17.31 -15.21
C CYS A 88 -3.48 -16.77 -13.96
N TYR A 89 -4.43 -15.87 -14.15
CA TYR A 89 -5.25 -15.32 -13.07
C TYR A 89 -6.10 -16.40 -12.39
N ASP A 90 -6.84 -17.20 -13.18
CA ASP A 90 -7.68 -18.28 -12.68
C ASP A 90 -6.85 -19.39 -11.99
N GLU A 91 -5.67 -19.70 -12.51
CA GLU A 91 -4.74 -20.66 -11.90
C GLU A 91 -4.22 -20.18 -10.53
N HIS A 92 -4.05 -18.87 -10.35
CA HIS A 92 -3.50 -18.31 -9.13
C HIS A 92 -4.54 -18.05 -8.04
N PHE A 93 -5.72 -17.53 -8.41
CA PHE A 93 -6.76 -17.09 -7.47
C PHE A 93 -7.99 -18.00 -7.44
N GLY A 94 -8.11 -18.96 -8.35
CA GLY A 94 -9.31 -19.77 -8.53
C GLY A 94 -10.45 -19.02 -9.25
N THR A 95 -11.54 -19.73 -9.51
CA THR A 95 -12.67 -19.24 -10.32
C THR A 95 -13.59 -18.23 -9.62
N ASP A 96 -13.29 -17.81 -8.39
CA ASP A 96 -14.19 -16.99 -7.57
C ASP A 96 -14.09 -15.48 -7.85
N ILE A 97 -13.10 -15.03 -8.63
CA ILE A 97 -13.03 -13.63 -9.02
C ILE A 97 -13.55 -13.48 -10.45
N TYR A 98 -14.77 -13.03 -10.54
CA TYR A 98 -15.53 -12.80 -11.76
C TYR A 98 -14.91 -11.65 -12.57
N VAL A 99 -13.89 -11.95 -13.35
CA VAL A 99 -13.61 -11.17 -14.58
C VAL A 99 -14.61 -11.68 -15.60
N GLY A 100 -15.70 -10.93 -15.77
CA GLY A 100 -16.87 -11.41 -16.50
C GLY A 100 -16.51 -12.03 -17.85
N THR A 101 -17.13 -13.16 -18.17
CA THR A 101 -16.92 -13.97 -19.38
C THR A 101 -17.09 -13.21 -20.72
N LYS A 102 -17.43 -11.93 -20.68
CA LYS A 102 -17.59 -11.03 -21.84
C LYS A 102 -16.56 -9.90 -21.92
N THR A 103 -15.54 -9.90 -21.03
CA THR A 103 -14.52 -8.86 -21.07
C THR A 103 -13.68 -9.00 -22.33
N THR A 104 -13.68 -7.99 -23.16
CA THR A 104 -12.88 -7.93 -24.40
C THR A 104 -11.61 -7.10 -24.23
N VAL A 105 -11.52 -6.29 -23.17
CA VAL A 105 -10.41 -5.43 -22.83
C VAL A 105 -10.28 -5.39 -21.32
N LEU A 106 -9.07 -5.59 -20.79
CA LEU A 106 -8.76 -5.51 -19.36
C LEU A 106 -7.58 -4.55 -19.14
N GLY A 107 -7.79 -3.57 -18.28
CA GLY A 107 -6.71 -2.70 -17.83
C GLY A 107 -5.89 -3.37 -16.72
N VAL A 108 -4.59 -3.39 -16.87
CA VAL A 108 -3.66 -3.94 -15.90
C VAL A 108 -2.56 -2.94 -15.55
N PHE A 109 -2.04 -3.05 -14.34
CA PHE A 109 -0.96 -2.24 -13.81
C PHE A 109 0.25 -3.13 -13.59
N ASP A 110 1.40 -2.72 -14.06
CA ASP A 110 2.65 -3.24 -13.54
C ASP A 110 2.99 -2.58 -12.18
N PHE A 111 4.11 -2.94 -11.57
CA PHE A 111 4.48 -2.40 -10.26
C PHE A 111 4.76 -0.89 -10.29
N ARG A 112 5.26 -0.34 -11.41
CA ARG A 112 5.48 1.11 -11.55
C ARG A 112 4.16 1.88 -11.63
N ALA A 113 3.20 1.39 -12.41
CA ALA A 113 1.87 1.98 -12.50
C ALA A 113 1.12 1.88 -11.17
N PHE A 114 1.29 0.78 -10.43
CA PHE A 114 0.77 0.63 -9.07
C PHE A 114 1.34 1.70 -8.11
N LEU A 115 2.66 1.94 -8.15
CA LEU A 115 3.28 2.99 -7.33
C LEU A 115 2.85 4.39 -7.77
N ASP A 116 2.63 4.61 -9.06
CA ASP A 116 2.11 5.87 -9.57
C ASP A 116 0.71 6.16 -9.02
N ILE A 117 -0.20 5.17 -9.04
CA ILE A 117 -1.50 5.26 -8.38
C ILE A 117 -1.36 5.54 -6.88
N ALA A 118 -0.43 4.88 -6.17
CA ALA A 118 -0.18 5.14 -4.75
C ALA A 118 0.22 6.61 -4.49
N MET A 119 1.01 7.19 -5.39
CA MET A 119 1.41 8.59 -5.28
C MET A 119 0.28 9.57 -5.64
N LEU A 120 -0.61 9.20 -6.55
CA LEU A 120 -1.74 10.01 -6.98
C LEU A 120 -2.92 9.99 -6.00
N LEU A 121 -3.22 8.84 -5.39
CA LEU A 121 -4.37 8.66 -4.50
C LEU A 121 -4.27 9.51 -3.24
N SER A 122 -5.19 10.46 -3.06
CA SER A 122 -5.26 11.31 -1.87
C SER A 122 -6.18 10.75 -0.78
N GLU A 123 -7.17 9.93 -1.15
CA GLU A 123 -8.25 9.47 -0.26
C GLU A 123 -7.87 8.21 0.55
N SER A 124 -6.77 7.52 0.22
CA SER A 124 -6.36 6.27 0.87
C SER A 124 -5.26 6.48 1.90
N GLU A 125 -5.48 6.00 3.12
CA GLU A 125 -4.45 5.98 4.17
C GLU A 125 -3.31 5.02 3.81
N LYS A 126 -3.59 3.89 3.14
CA LYS A 126 -2.56 3.00 2.63
C LYS A 126 -1.69 3.66 1.57
N ALA A 127 -2.30 4.43 0.65
CA ALA A 127 -1.55 5.18 -0.34
C ALA A 127 -0.66 6.24 0.34
N ARG A 128 -1.14 6.86 1.41
CA ARG A 128 -0.36 7.79 2.23
C ARG A 128 0.84 7.10 2.87
N ALA A 129 0.64 5.93 3.46
CA ALA A 129 1.72 5.14 4.06
C ALA A 129 2.78 4.75 3.02
N ILE A 130 2.36 4.29 1.83
CA ILE A 130 3.29 3.96 0.73
C ILE A 130 4.06 5.19 0.27
N ARG A 131 3.43 6.37 0.13
CA ARG A 131 4.15 7.60 -0.21
C ARG A 131 5.24 7.92 0.80
N GLN A 132 4.99 7.71 2.08
CA GLN A 132 6.01 7.90 3.12
C GLN A 132 7.18 6.92 2.93
N VAL A 133 6.89 5.64 2.71
CA VAL A 133 7.90 4.61 2.45
C VAL A 133 8.72 4.95 1.20
N ILE A 134 8.07 5.36 0.11
CA ILE A 134 8.75 5.77 -1.13
C ILE A 134 9.75 6.91 -0.84
N LEU A 135 9.33 7.93 -0.10
CA LEU A 135 10.19 9.04 0.26
C LEU A 135 11.37 8.59 1.14
N ASP A 136 11.13 7.76 2.13
CA ASP A 136 12.16 7.22 3.02
C ASP A 136 13.21 6.41 2.23
N VAL A 137 12.77 5.51 1.33
CA VAL A 137 13.67 4.71 0.48
C VAL A 137 14.49 5.61 -0.48
N VAL A 138 13.85 6.57 -1.14
CA VAL A 138 14.55 7.49 -2.06
C VAL A 138 15.59 8.33 -1.31
N ILE A 139 15.27 8.83 -0.13
CA ILE A 139 16.18 9.60 0.70
C ILE A 139 17.36 8.73 1.16
N ASP A 140 17.10 7.49 1.61
CA ASP A 140 18.15 6.56 2.03
C ASP A 140 19.11 6.23 0.86
N LEU A 141 18.58 5.97 -0.33
CA LEU A 141 19.40 5.72 -1.53
C LEU A 141 20.25 6.92 -1.92
N ILE A 142 19.72 8.14 -1.84
CA ILE A 142 20.48 9.36 -2.09
C ILE A 142 21.63 9.47 -1.08
N ASN A 143 21.35 9.23 0.19
CA ASN A 143 22.35 9.32 1.26
C ASN A 143 23.45 8.26 1.10
N ARG A 144 23.11 7.01 0.78
CA ARG A 144 24.10 5.96 0.51
C ARG A 144 25.00 6.33 -0.65
N LYS A 145 24.45 6.94 -1.73
CA LYS A 145 25.23 7.36 -2.91
C LYS A 145 26.11 8.58 -2.66
N THR A 146 25.70 9.50 -1.78
CA THR A 146 26.46 10.73 -1.48
C THR A 146 27.46 10.57 -0.35
N GLY A 147 27.58 9.38 0.25
CA GLY A 147 28.48 9.12 1.39
C GLY A 147 28.08 9.87 2.65
N GLY A 148 26.90 10.45 2.68
CA GLY A 148 26.34 11.16 3.82
C GLY A 148 25.78 10.20 4.85
N GLY A 149 26.45 10.03 5.96
CA GLY A 149 25.88 9.38 7.14
C GLY A 149 24.86 10.32 7.79
N THR A 150 23.62 10.35 7.34
CA THR A 150 22.56 11.08 8.03
C THR A 150 22.14 10.30 9.27
N LYS A 151 22.51 10.79 10.45
CA LYS A 151 22.11 10.27 11.75
C LYS A 151 20.61 10.38 12.05
N TYR A 152 19.80 10.87 11.11
CA TYR A 152 18.39 11.24 11.33
C TYR A 152 17.39 10.52 10.42
N ILE A 153 17.86 9.72 9.46
CA ILE A 153 16.97 8.81 8.79
C ILE A 153 16.89 7.59 9.69
N ASN A 154 15.70 7.35 10.24
CA ASN A 154 15.42 6.10 10.90
C ASN A 154 15.94 5.01 9.96
N GLN A 155 16.97 4.31 10.40
CA GLN A 155 17.36 3.04 9.82
C GLN A 155 16.20 2.09 10.09
N ARG A 156 15.10 2.30 9.35
CA ARG A 156 13.95 1.44 9.42
C ARG A 156 14.37 0.18 8.74
N ASP A 157 14.51 -0.84 9.52
CA ASP A 157 14.77 -2.18 9.08
C ASP A 157 13.80 -2.54 7.96
N LYS A 158 14.20 -3.40 7.01
CA LYS A 158 13.28 -3.93 5.96
C LYS A 158 11.99 -4.47 6.58
N ASP A 159 12.10 -5.04 7.77
CA ASP A 159 10.98 -5.53 8.58
C ASP A 159 10.01 -4.42 9.01
N TYR A 160 10.49 -3.18 9.23
CA TYR A 160 9.60 -2.07 9.58
C TYR A 160 8.72 -1.64 8.42
N VAL A 161 9.27 -1.56 7.20
CA VAL A 161 8.50 -1.19 6.00
C VAL A 161 7.41 -2.24 5.75
N HIS A 162 7.78 -3.51 5.86
CA HIS A 162 6.83 -4.62 5.74
C HIS A 162 5.77 -4.57 6.85
N ALA A 163 6.17 -4.34 8.09
CA ALA A 163 5.26 -4.20 9.22
C ALA A 163 4.33 -3.00 9.08
N ALA A 164 4.83 -1.85 8.63
CA ALA A 164 4.01 -0.65 8.43
C ALA A 164 2.94 -0.83 7.34
N LEU A 165 3.26 -1.57 6.26
CA LEU A 165 2.30 -1.90 5.22
C LEU A 165 1.28 -2.98 5.65
N GLN A 166 1.66 -3.86 6.57
CA GLN A 166 0.80 -4.92 7.10
C GLN A 166 -0.01 -4.49 8.34
N GLU A 167 0.42 -3.47 9.08
CA GLU A 167 -0.19 -3.05 10.34
C GLU A 167 -1.69 -2.74 10.19
N ASP A 168 -2.06 -2.03 9.14
CA ASP A 168 -3.46 -1.69 8.88
C ASP A 168 -4.30 -2.94 8.54
N ASN A 169 -3.70 -3.94 7.87
CA ASN A 169 -4.35 -5.22 7.60
C ASN A 169 -4.59 -6.03 8.88
N TYR A 170 -3.59 -6.14 9.76
CA TYR A 170 -3.72 -6.85 11.03
C TYR A 170 -4.72 -6.14 11.95
N ARG A 171 -4.70 -4.82 11.99
CA ARG A 171 -5.65 -4.05 12.79
C ARG A 171 -7.09 -4.23 12.31
N ARG A 172 -7.30 -4.25 10.99
CA ARG A 172 -8.62 -4.50 10.41
C ARG A 172 -9.09 -5.91 10.69
N GLN A 173 -8.26 -6.92 10.46
CA GLN A 173 -8.55 -8.32 10.79
C GLN A 173 -8.87 -8.49 12.28
N PHE A 174 -8.11 -7.86 13.16
CA PHE A 174 -8.37 -7.86 14.60
C PHE A 174 -9.72 -7.20 14.93
N THR A 175 -10.00 -6.03 14.37
CA THR A 175 -11.26 -5.32 14.58
C THR A 175 -12.46 -6.10 14.05
N ASP A 176 -12.32 -6.71 12.88
CA ASP A 176 -13.35 -7.56 12.28
C ASP A 176 -13.55 -8.83 13.10
N ALA A 177 -12.49 -9.47 13.57
CA ALA A 177 -12.57 -10.62 14.46
C ALA A 177 -13.33 -10.27 15.75
N LEU A 178 -13.03 -9.12 16.38
CA LEU A 178 -13.78 -8.65 17.54
C LEU A 178 -15.26 -8.38 17.21
N LYS A 179 -15.54 -7.89 16.02
CA LYS A 179 -16.90 -7.63 15.57
C LYS A 179 -17.72 -8.91 15.40
N TYR A 180 -17.13 -9.95 14.80
CA TYR A 180 -17.85 -11.16 14.40
C TYR A 180 -17.85 -12.25 15.45
N TYR A 181 -16.77 -12.37 16.26
CA TYR A 181 -16.57 -13.51 17.17
C TYR A 181 -16.69 -13.15 18.65
N VAL A 182 -16.77 -11.87 19.01
CA VAL A 182 -16.93 -11.43 20.40
C VAL A 182 -18.32 -10.86 20.61
N GLU A 183 -19.01 -11.27 21.68
CA GLU A 183 -20.33 -10.78 22.05
C GLU A 183 -20.38 -9.24 22.09
N ASN A 184 -21.56 -8.67 21.83
CA ASN A 184 -21.74 -7.25 21.58
C ASN A 184 -21.64 -6.42 22.88
N ASP A 185 -20.41 -6.28 23.41
CA ASP A 185 -20.09 -5.41 24.53
C ASP A 185 -19.58 -4.05 24.03
N ARG A 186 -20.13 -2.97 24.61
CA ARG A 186 -19.78 -1.58 24.30
C ARG A 186 -18.28 -1.29 24.50
N TYR A 187 -17.63 -1.99 25.40
CA TYR A 187 -16.23 -1.76 25.76
C TYR A 187 -15.24 -2.75 25.16
N LYS A 188 -15.70 -3.71 24.35
CA LYS A 188 -14.84 -4.80 23.83
C LYS A 188 -13.56 -4.30 23.14
N TYR A 189 -13.67 -3.30 22.30
CA TYR A 189 -12.51 -2.76 21.59
C TYR A 189 -11.47 -2.15 22.52
N ALA A 190 -11.91 -1.38 23.53
CA ALA A 190 -11.02 -0.78 24.53
C ALA A 190 -10.37 -1.87 25.39
N HIS A 191 -11.15 -2.87 25.83
CA HIS A 191 -10.67 -3.98 26.65
C HIS A 191 -9.58 -4.79 25.94
N PHE A 192 -9.82 -5.20 24.71
CA PHE A 192 -8.83 -5.99 23.94
C PHE A 192 -7.60 -5.15 23.54
N THR A 193 -7.78 -3.86 23.26
CA THR A 193 -6.66 -2.95 23.05
C THR A 193 -5.79 -2.84 24.32
N ASP A 194 -6.40 -2.65 25.49
CA ASP A 194 -5.67 -2.62 26.76
C ASP A 194 -4.93 -3.92 27.04
N MET A 195 -5.52 -5.09 26.74
CA MET A 195 -4.85 -6.38 26.88
C MET A 195 -3.57 -6.46 26.03
N ILE A 196 -3.61 -6.00 24.79
CA ILE A 196 -2.44 -5.94 23.91
C ILE A 196 -1.37 -5.02 24.50
N TYR A 197 -1.75 -3.82 24.92
CA TYR A 197 -0.82 -2.87 25.51
C TYR A 197 -0.17 -3.38 26.80
N VAL A 198 -0.94 -4.02 27.67
CA VAL A 198 -0.41 -4.64 28.89
C VAL A 198 0.55 -5.79 28.56
N SER A 199 0.26 -6.57 27.55
CA SER A 199 1.13 -7.68 27.12
C SER A 199 2.49 -7.19 26.59
N ILE A 200 2.51 -6.09 25.86
CA ILE A 200 3.72 -5.56 25.21
C ILE A 200 4.46 -4.58 26.11
N PHE A 201 3.75 -3.62 26.68
CA PHE A 201 4.32 -2.47 27.37
C PHE A 201 4.15 -2.52 28.91
N ARG A 202 3.46 -3.54 29.43
CA ARG A 202 3.10 -3.70 30.86
C ARG A 202 2.16 -2.62 31.40
N GLU A 203 1.63 -1.76 30.54
CA GLU A 203 0.74 -0.64 30.87
C GLU A 203 -0.50 -0.65 29.97
N LYS A 204 -1.62 -0.10 30.45
CA LYS A 204 -2.81 0.09 29.60
C LYS A 204 -2.57 1.19 28.57
N ALA A 205 -3.29 1.15 27.45
CA ALA A 205 -3.14 2.10 26.35
C ALA A 205 -3.18 3.58 26.80
N LYS A 206 -4.07 3.92 27.71
CA LYS A 206 -4.21 5.28 28.27
C LYS A 206 -3.04 5.70 29.14
N GLU A 207 -2.49 4.77 29.91
CA GLU A 207 -1.35 5.02 30.82
C GLU A 207 -0.08 5.12 30.01
N TYR A 208 0.09 4.26 29.01
CA TYR A 208 1.23 4.29 28.11
C TYR A 208 1.30 5.61 27.32
N LYS A 209 0.15 6.13 26.83
CA LYS A 209 0.11 7.46 26.20
C LYS A 209 0.57 8.59 27.13
N LYS A 210 0.26 8.52 28.43
CA LYS A 210 0.74 9.50 29.42
C LYS A 210 2.25 9.43 29.62
N ILE A 211 2.82 8.22 29.63
CA ILE A 211 4.27 8.01 29.74
C ILE A 211 5.00 8.66 28.55
N LEU A 212 4.40 8.62 27.36
CA LEU A 212 4.92 9.23 26.13
C LEU A 212 4.55 10.72 25.97
N ASP A 213 3.87 11.33 26.94
CA ASP A 213 3.37 12.72 26.89
C ASP A 213 2.48 13.03 25.67
N LEU A 214 1.67 12.03 25.26
CA LEU A 214 0.78 12.13 24.10
C LEU A 214 -0.61 12.62 24.49
N LYS A 215 -1.22 13.42 23.63
CA LYS A 215 -2.63 13.81 23.76
C LYS A 215 -3.56 12.63 23.50
N ALA A 216 -4.81 12.73 23.97
CA ALA A 216 -5.80 11.64 23.84
C ALA A 216 -6.02 11.17 22.39
N ASN A 217 -5.94 12.10 21.41
CA ASN A 217 -6.15 11.84 20.00
C ASN A 217 -4.87 11.44 19.24
N ASP A 218 -3.70 11.56 19.87
CA ASP A 218 -2.44 11.19 19.22
C ASP A 218 -2.33 9.67 19.12
N LYS A 219 -1.80 9.18 18.02
CA LYS A 219 -1.57 7.74 17.82
C LYS A 219 -0.17 7.41 18.32
N VAL A 220 -0.05 6.41 19.18
CA VAL A 220 1.26 5.94 19.72
C VAL A 220 2.23 5.55 18.61
N ARG A 221 1.72 5.11 17.48
CA ARG A 221 2.53 4.73 16.32
C ARG A 221 3.21 5.90 15.59
N ASP A 222 2.76 7.12 15.82
CA ASP A 222 3.25 8.31 15.12
C ASP A 222 4.37 9.01 15.92
N THR A 223 4.81 8.37 17.01
CA THR A 223 5.91 8.79 17.89
C THR A 223 7.11 7.88 17.76
#